data_ca6e8c56f08493f37cba4f17e7bfd28a
#
_entry.id   ca6e8c56f08493f37cba4f17e7bfd28a
#
_cell.length_a   1.000
_cell.length_b   1.000
_cell.length_c   1.000
_cell.angle_alpha   90.00
_cell.angle_beta   90.00
_cell.angle_gamma   90.00
#
_symmetry.space_group_name_H-M   'P 1'
#
loop_
_entity.id
_entity.type
_entity.pdbx_description
1 polymer ?
#
loop_
_entity_poly.entity_id
_entity_poly.type
_entity_poly.pdbx_seq_one_letter_code
_entity_poly.pdbx_strand_id
1 'polypeptide(L)'
;MKIYHSFTTYRLLEQRYLKMKLFVLLIAALALAAPAPSLAKTFNRCSLAKAMYNLGVPKDQLARWTCIAEHESSYRTGVVGPTNSNGSNDYGIFQINNYYWCQPSNGRFSYNECKVSCDALLSDDISASVKCARKVLSQQGWSAWSTWKYCDGSLPSIDSCF
;
A
#
# COMPACT_ATOMS: atom_id res chain seq x y z
N MET A 1 -11.45 -45.69 -51.35
CA MET A 1 -12.08 -44.48 -50.77
C MET A 1 -11.98 -44.37 -49.24
N LYS A 2 -11.24 -45.21 -48.50
CA LYS A 2 -11.06 -45.17 -47.04
C LYS A 2 -9.78 -44.47 -46.52
N ILE A 3 -8.82 -44.18 -47.37
CA ILE A 3 -7.51 -43.64 -46.94
C ILE A 3 -7.53 -42.10 -46.80
N TYR A 4 -8.37 -41.41 -47.55
CA TYR A 4 -8.45 -39.93 -47.48
C TYR A 4 -9.07 -39.39 -46.18
N HIS A 5 -9.93 -40.13 -45.53
CA HIS A 5 -10.53 -39.70 -44.23
C HIS A 5 -9.56 -39.78 -43.05
N SER A 6 -8.54 -40.61 -43.11
CA SER A 6 -7.56 -40.79 -42.04
C SER A 6 -6.59 -39.61 -41.94
N PHE A 7 -6.16 -39.04 -43.06
CA PHE A 7 -5.21 -37.93 -43.12
C PHE A 7 -5.80 -36.59 -42.62
N THR A 8 -7.10 -36.38 -42.88
CA THR A 8 -7.77 -35.14 -42.46
C THR A 8 -8.00 -35.09 -40.96
N THR A 9 -8.35 -36.22 -40.35
CA THR A 9 -8.52 -36.35 -38.91
C THR A 9 -7.21 -36.22 -38.17
N TYR A 10 -6.12 -36.76 -38.67
CA TYR A 10 -4.77 -36.58 -38.10
C TYR A 10 -4.32 -35.12 -38.09
N ARG A 11 -4.50 -34.39 -39.19
CA ARG A 11 -4.15 -32.95 -39.27
C ARG A 11 -4.99 -32.10 -38.30
N LEU A 12 -6.27 -32.42 -38.08
CA LEU A 12 -7.14 -31.71 -37.18
C LEU A 12 -6.74 -31.96 -35.70
N LEU A 13 -6.31 -33.16 -35.37
CA LEU A 13 -5.79 -33.49 -34.04
C LEU A 13 -4.45 -32.78 -33.73
N GLU A 14 -3.53 -32.77 -34.69
CA GLU A 14 -2.26 -32.01 -34.53
C GLU A 14 -2.50 -30.52 -34.38
N GLN A 15 -3.40 -29.93 -35.15
CA GLN A 15 -3.75 -28.51 -35.02
C GLN A 15 -4.38 -28.18 -33.66
N ARG A 16 -5.20 -29.05 -33.13
CA ARG A 16 -5.77 -28.90 -31.78
C ARG A 16 -4.71 -29.03 -30.67
N TYR A 17 -3.80 -29.98 -30.82
CA TYR A 17 -2.70 -30.17 -29.88
C TYR A 17 -1.72 -28.99 -29.88
N LEU A 18 -1.38 -28.44 -31.05
CA LEU A 18 -0.54 -27.23 -31.16
C LEU A 18 -1.22 -26.01 -30.52
N LYS A 19 -2.53 -25.80 -30.77
CA LYS A 19 -3.30 -24.70 -30.16
C LYS A 19 -3.38 -24.86 -28.66
N MET A 20 -3.53 -26.06 -28.13
CA MET A 20 -3.58 -26.32 -26.68
C MET A 20 -2.22 -26.09 -26.03
N LYS A 21 -1.10 -26.48 -26.66
CA LYS A 21 0.25 -26.17 -26.18
C LYS A 21 0.51 -24.65 -26.15
N LEU A 22 0.10 -23.95 -27.22
CA LEU A 22 0.27 -22.49 -27.29
C LEU A 22 -0.54 -21.79 -26.21
N PHE A 23 -1.75 -22.26 -25.92
CA PHE A 23 -2.63 -21.72 -24.87
C PHE A 23 -2.05 -21.95 -23.48
N VAL A 24 -1.50 -23.15 -23.20
CA VAL A 24 -0.82 -23.44 -21.93
C VAL A 24 0.44 -22.60 -21.75
N LEU A 25 1.23 -22.39 -22.81
CA LEU A 25 2.41 -21.53 -22.74
C LEU A 25 2.05 -20.05 -22.52
N LEU A 26 0.96 -19.58 -23.11
CA LEU A 26 0.43 -18.22 -22.88
C LEU A 26 -0.03 -18.02 -21.44
N ILE A 27 -0.74 -18.99 -20.86
CA ILE A 27 -1.17 -18.93 -19.47
C ILE A 27 0.04 -18.97 -18.51
N ALA A 28 1.03 -19.81 -18.79
CA ALA A 28 2.26 -19.88 -18.01
C ALA A 28 3.06 -18.55 -18.09
N ALA A 29 3.14 -17.92 -19.25
CA ALA A 29 3.79 -16.63 -19.42
C ALA A 29 3.07 -15.48 -18.71
N LEU A 30 1.72 -15.51 -18.68
CA LEU A 30 0.92 -14.54 -17.92
C LEU A 30 1.06 -14.72 -16.41
N ALA A 31 1.19 -15.95 -15.92
CA ALA A 31 1.40 -16.24 -14.50
C ALA A 31 2.78 -15.77 -14.01
N LEU A 32 3.81 -15.80 -14.88
CA LEU A 32 5.15 -15.30 -14.57
C LEU A 32 5.25 -13.77 -14.61
N ALA A 33 4.31 -13.10 -15.26
CA ALA A 33 4.24 -11.64 -15.33
C ALA A 33 3.41 -11.02 -14.21
N ALA A 34 2.79 -11.82 -13.33
CA ALA A 34 2.09 -11.31 -12.17
C ALA A 34 3.10 -10.65 -11.21
N PRO A 35 2.89 -9.37 -10.80
CA PRO A 35 3.75 -8.76 -9.80
C PRO A 35 3.71 -9.62 -8.53
N ALA A 36 4.89 -9.97 -8.02
CA ALA A 36 4.98 -10.65 -6.73
C ALA A 36 4.24 -9.83 -5.67
N PRO A 37 3.48 -10.45 -4.76
CA PRO A 37 2.87 -9.72 -3.65
C PRO A 37 4.00 -9.03 -2.88
N SER A 38 3.97 -7.70 -2.86
CA SER A 38 4.91 -6.90 -2.07
C SER A 38 4.65 -7.24 -0.60
N LEU A 39 5.62 -7.83 0.06
CA LEU A 39 5.60 -7.95 1.52
C LEU A 39 5.67 -6.52 2.08
N ALA A 40 4.72 -6.17 2.93
CA ALA A 40 4.64 -4.85 3.54
C ALA A 40 5.99 -4.44 4.15
N LYS A 41 6.52 -3.30 3.74
CA LYS A 41 7.81 -2.78 4.17
C LYS A 41 7.72 -2.32 5.63
N THR A 42 8.75 -2.65 6.39
CA THR A 42 8.98 -2.07 7.72
C THR A 42 10.16 -1.10 7.63
N PHE A 43 9.90 0.16 7.94
CA PHE A 43 10.95 1.16 8.10
C PHE A 43 11.61 1.03 9.48
N ASN A 44 12.71 1.74 9.65
CA ASN A 44 13.18 2.15 10.96
C ASN A 44 13.14 3.68 11.04
N ARG A 45 13.39 4.24 12.20
CA ARG A 45 13.32 5.69 12.45
C ARG A 45 14.10 6.50 11.41
N CYS A 46 15.35 6.13 11.12
CA CYS A 46 16.20 6.87 10.20
C CYS A 46 15.78 6.71 8.74
N SER A 47 15.43 5.50 8.30
CA SER A 47 14.98 5.27 6.93
C SER A 47 13.66 5.97 6.64
N LEU A 48 12.74 6.02 7.62
CA LEU A 48 11.50 6.77 7.50
C LEU A 48 11.77 8.28 7.46
N ALA A 49 12.61 8.81 8.37
CA ALA A 49 12.96 10.22 8.39
C ALA A 49 13.54 10.69 7.05
N LYS A 50 14.48 9.92 6.47
CA LYS A 50 15.05 10.20 5.14
C LYS A 50 14.00 10.17 4.04
N ALA A 51 13.14 9.14 4.02
CA ALA A 51 12.07 9.03 3.03
C ALA A 51 11.11 10.22 3.10
N MET A 52 10.69 10.61 4.29
CA MET A 52 9.81 11.77 4.49
C MET A 52 10.48 13.09 4.11
N TYR A 53 11.76 13.26 4.45
CA TYR A 53 12.54 14.45 4.06
C TYR A 53 12.60 14.59 2.54
N ASN A 54 12.87 13.50 1.83
CA ASN A 54 12.89 13.48 0.36
C ASN A 54 11.51 13.77 -0.26
N LEU A 55 10.43 13.54 0.48
CA LEU A 55 9.05 13.91 0.12
C LEU A 55 8.66 15.34 0.57
N GLY A 56 9.64 16.14 1.01
CA GLY A 56 9.45 17.54 1.35
C GLY A 56 8.81 17.79 2.73
N VAL A 57 8.94 16.85 3.66
CA VAL A 57 8.56 17.10 5.05
C VAL A 57 9.66 17.92 5.72
N PRO A 58 9.31 19.03 6.42
CA PRO A 58 10.27 19.85 7.14
C PRO A 58 11.09 19.05 8.16
N LYS A 59 12.40 19.33 8.24
CA LYS A 59 13.32 18.56 9.08
C LYS A 59 12.94 18.60 10.56
N ASP A 60 12.45 19.73 11.04
CA ASP A 60 11.99 19.95 12.42
C ASP A 60 10.74 19.12 12.79
N GLN A 61 10.00 18.61 11.82
CA GLN A 61 8.83 17.75 12.05
C GLN A 61 9.17 16.26 12.04
N LEU A 62 10.34 15.85 11.51
CA LEU A 62 10.65 14.44 11.25
C LEU A 62 10.72 13.58 12.51
N ALA A 63 11.28 14.10 13.61
CA ALA A 63 11.31 13.36 14.89
C ALA A 63 9.90 13.02 15.38
N ARG A 64 8.97 13.96 15.20
CA ARG A 64 7.56 13.80 15.60
C ARG A 64 6.82 12.83 14.69
N TRP A 65 7.01 12.95 13.39
CA TRP A 65 6.43 12.01 12.43
C TRP A 65 6.92 10.58 12.63
N THR A 66 8.22 10.39 12.89
CA THR A 66 8.77 9.05 13.15
C THR A 66 8.23 8.46 14.44
N CYS A 67 8.04 9.26 15.49
CA CYS A 67 7.40 8.84 16.72
C CYS A 67 5.94 8.40 16.50
N ILE A 68 5.14 9.19 15.77
CA ILE A 68 3.75 8.82 15.43
C ILE A 68 3.73 7.49 14.65
N ALA A 69 4.55 7.34 13.61
CA ALA A 69 4.60 6.11 12.82
C ALA A 69 5.02 4.88 13.66
N GLU A 70 5.89 5.06 14.64
CA GLU A 70 6.29 4.01 15.58
C GLU A 70 5.09 3.51 16.37
N HIS A 71 4.34 4.42 16.97
CA HIS A 71 3.21 4.09 17.84
C HIS A 71 1.97 3.65 17.05
N GLU A 72 1.75 4.14 15.83
CA GLU A 72 0.59 3.79 15.02
C GLU A 72 0.75 2.43 14.30
N SER A 73 1.92 2.13 13.79
CA SER A 73 2.11 0.95 12.93
C SER A 73 3.37 0.14 13.21
N SER A 74 4.21 0.54 14.16
CA SER A 74 5.58 0.04 14.30
C SER A 74 6.36 0.17 13.00
N TYR A 75 6.20 1.32 12.32
CA TYR A 75 6.82 1.65 11.03
C TYR A 75 6.41 0.78 9.85
N ARG A 76 5.34 0.00 9.92
CA ARG A 76 4.89 -0.93 8.88
C ARG A 76 3.94 -0.23 7.90
N THR A 77 4.18 -0.41 6.59
CA THR A 77 3.37 0.22 5.53
C THR A 77 2.03 -0.48 5.32
N GLY A 78 1.99 -1.82 5.34
CA GLY A 78 0.82 -2.62 4.98
C GLY A 78 -0.15 -2.92 6.13
N VAL A 79 -0.22 -2.07 7.16
CA VAL A 79 -1.08 -2.31 8.32
C VAL A 79 -2.47 -1.74 8.09
N VAL A 80 -3.49 -2.57 8.29
CA VAL A 80 -4.87 -2.12 8.50
C VAL A 80 -5.20 -2.35 9.97
N GLY A 81 -5.56 -1.27 10.66
CA GLY A 81 -5.96 -1.32 12.07
C GLY A 81 -7.28 -2.09 12.28
N PRO A 82 -7.60 -2.43 13.54
CA PRO A 82 -8.87 -3.05 13.86
C PRO A 82 -10.04 -2.14 13.48
N THR A 83 -11.21 -2.75 13.33
CA THR A 83 -12.43 -1.98 13.04
C THR A 83 -12.81 -1.13 14.26
N ASN A 84 -12.95 0.16 14.05
CA ASN A 84 -13.40 1.12 15.05
C ASN A 84 -14.89 0.94 15.35
N SER A 85 -15.37 1.51 16.47
CA SER A 85 -16.77 1.41 16.91
C SER A 85 -17.79 1.94 15.89
N ASN A 86 -17.37 2.91 15.04
CA ASN A 86 -18.19 3.45 13.95
C ASN A 86 -18.07 2.64 12.63
N GLY A 87 -17.38 1.50 12.66
CA GLY A 87 -17.17 0.64 11.51
C GLY A 87 -16.04 1.05 10.57
N SER A 88 -15.31 2.14 10.86
CA SER A 88 -14.14 2.55 10.08
C SER A 88 -12.89 1.72 10.43
N ASN A 89 -11.89 1.80 9.56
CA ASN A 89 -10.56 1.24 9.80
C ASN A 89 -9.49 2.31 9.51
N ASP A 90 -8.29 2.09 10.05
CA ASP A 90 -7.14 2.95 9.89
C ASP A 90 -6.08 2.26 9.03
N TYR A 91 -5.43 3.00 8.13
CA TYR A 91 -4.64 2.43 7.05
C TYR A 91 -3.20 2.95 7.03
N GLY A 92 -2.27 2.02 6.84
CA GLY A 92 -0.88 2.30 6.51
C GLY A 92 -0.03 2.77 7.69
N ILE A 93 1.15 3.28 7.34
CA ILE A 93 2.19 3.63 8.31
C ILE A 93 1.75 4.70 9.33
N PHE A 94 0.79 5.58 8.96
CA PHE A 94 0.25 6.63 9.83
C PHE A 94 -1.18 6.35 10.29
N GLN A 95 -1.72 5.15 10.08
CA GLN A 95 -3.05 4.72 10.48
C GLN A 95 -4.14 5.76 10.15
N ILE A 96 -4.23 6.11 8.86
CA ILE A 96 -5.15 7.11 8.35
C ILE A 96 -6.56 6.53 8.25
N ASN A 97 -7.54 7.17 8.90
CA ASN A 97 -8.91 6.69 8.99
C ASN A 97 -9.68 6.82 7.67
N ASN A 98 -10.36 5.73 7.25
CA ASN A 98 -11.08 5.71 5.99
C ASN A 98 -12.40 6.49 6.00
N TYR A 99 -13.03 6.74 7.13
CA TYR A 99 -14.29 7.47 7.16
C TYR A 99 -14.13 8.90 6.62
N TYR A 100 -13.01 9.54 6.94
CA TYR A 100 -12.75 10.93 6.53
C TYR A 100 -11.77 11.06 5.37
N TRP A 101 -10.74 10.22 5.28
CA TRP A 101 -9.53 10.58 4.56
C TRP A 101 -9.29 9.82 3.27
N CYS A 102 -9.59 8.51 3.20
CA CYS A 102 -9.35 7.70 2.01
C CYS A 102 -10.55 6.83 1.65
N GLN A 103 -10.70 6.49 0.37
CA GLN A 103 -11.78 5.63 -0.12
C GLN A 103 -11.44 4.16 0.08
N PRO A 104 -12.17 3.41 0.92
CA PRO A 104 -11.96 1.98 1.07
C PRO A 104 -12.50 1.19 -0.13
N SER A 105 -11.85 0.06 -0.47
CA SER A 105 -12.22 -0.81 -1.60
C SER A 105 -13.51 -1.60 -1.39
N ASN A 106 -13.99 -1.69 -0.14
CA ASN A 106 -15.22 -2.42 0.22
C ASN A 106 -16.54 -1.65 -0.05
N GLY A 107 -16.46 -0.50 -0.72
CA GLY A 107 -17.63 0.32 -1.08
C GLY A 107 -18.28 1.12 0.06
N ARG A 108 -17.72 1.07 1.28
CA ARG A 108 -18.23 1.88 2.39
C ARG A 108 -18.07 3.38 2.11
N PHE A 109 -18.97 4.15 2.69
CA PHE A 109 -18.92 5.60 2.61
C PHE A 109 -17.60 6.16 3.18
N SER A 110 -17.07 7.18 2.49
CA SER A 110 -15.93 8.00 2.92
C SER A 110 -16.08 9.41 2.36
N TYR A 111 -15.71 10.42 3.14
CA TYR A 111 -15.52 11.78 2.62
C TYR A 111 -14.31 11.87 1.67
N ASN A 112 -13.39 10.95 1.80
CA ASN A 112 -12.18 10.85 0.96
C ASN A 112 -11.47 12.18 0.76
N GLU A 113 -11.24 12.93 1.83
CA GLU A 113 -10.63 14.25 1.80
C GLU A 113 -9.22 14.27 1.17
N CYS A 114 -8.47 13.16 1.27
CA CYS A 114 -7.17 13.03 0.62
C CYS A 114 -7.27 12.70 -0.88
N LYS A 115 -8.47 12.34 -1.38
CA LYS A 115 -8.72 11.92 -2.78
C LYS A 115 -7.80 10.77 -3.19
N VAL A 116 -7.74 9.75 -2.35
CA VAL A 116 -6.86 8.58 -2.51
C VAL A 116 -7.60 7.32 -2.10
N SER A 117 -7.28 6.15 -2.71
CA SER A 117 -7.75 4.87 -2.20
C SER A 117 -7.02 4.51 -0.90
N CYS A 118 -7.70 3.84 0.03
CA CYS A 118 -7.03 3.36 1.24
C CYS A 118 -5.94 2.33 0.94
N ASP A 119 -6.10 1.55 -0.14
CA ASP A 119 -5.10 0.59 -0.59
C ASP A 119 -3.77 1.27 -0.99
N ALA A 120 -3.83 2.49 -1.54
CA ALA A 120 -2.62 3.27 -1.85
C ALA A 120 -1.84 3.69 -0.59
N LEU A 121 -2.50 3.76 0.56
CA LEU A 121 -1.86 4.06 1.85
C LEU A 121 -1.13 2.85 2.44
N LEU A 122 -1.34 1.65 1.89
CA LEU A 122 -0.68 0.40 2.29
C LEU A 122 0.60 0.12 1.48
N SER A 123 0.90 0.97 0.50
CA SER A 123 2.05 0.81 -0.41
C SER A 123 3.38 0.99 0.32
N ASP A 124 4.41 0.29 -0.17
CA ASP A 124 5.81 0.49 0.23
C ASP A 124 6.37 1.85 -0.24
N ASP A 125 5.79 2.43 -1.29
CA ASP A 125 5.94 3.84 -1.61
C ASP A 125 5.00 4.67 -0.72
N ILE A 126 5.58 5.35 0.26
CA ILE A 126 4.83 6.12 1.26
C ILE A 126 4.40 7.51 0.78
N SER A 127 4.59 7.87 -0.48
CA SER A 127 4.27 9.21 -1.00
C SER A 127 2.81 9.60 -0.77
N ALA A 128 1.87 8.67 -1.04
CA ALA A 128 0.44 8.88 -0.80
C ALA A 128 0.14 9.04 0.71
N SER A 129 0.75 8.19 1.55
CA SER A 129 0.58 8.25 3.01
C SER A 129 1.11 9.56 3.59
N VAL A 130 2.29 10.01 3.17
CA VAL A 130 2.89 11.28 3.61
C VAL A 130 2.05 12.48 3.16
N LYS A 131 1.60 12.48 1.89
CA LYS A 131 0.74 13.57 1.38
C LYS A 131 -0.56 13.66 2.16
N CYS A 132 -1.22 12.54 2.42
CA CYS A 132 -2.47 12.50 3.17
C CYS A 132 -2.26 12.87 4.64
N ALA A 133 -1.24 12.32 5.31
CA ALA A 133 -0.92 12.65 6.69
C ALA A 133 -0.62 14.15 6.89
N ARG A 134 0.10 14.78 5.95
CA ARG A 134 0.32 16.24 5.97
C ARG A 134 -0.98 17.03 5.80
N LYS A 135 -1.93 16.55 5.00
CA LYS A 135 -3.25 17.17 4.90
C LYS A 135 -4.03 17.04 6.21
N VAL A 136 -4.03 15.87 6.84
CA VAL A 136 -4.63 15.65 8.16
C VAL A 136 -4.02 16.63 9.17
N LEU A 137 -2.69 16.71 9.22
CA LEU A 137 -1.98 17.63 10.12
C LEU A 137 -2.40 19.09 9.89
N SER A 138 -2.53 19.52 8.63
CA SER A 138 -2.91 20.91 8.32
C SER A 138 -4.33 21.25 8.75
N GLN A 139 -5.23 20.29 8.83
CA GLN A 139 -6.63 20.51 9.18
C GLN A 139 -6.92 20.31 10.67
N GLN A 140 -6.26 19.34 11.30
CA GLN A 140 -6.60 18.89 12.66
C GLN A 140 -5.43 19.02 13.66
N GLY A 141 -4.23 19.36 13.18
CA GLY A 141 -3.05 19.38 14.02
C GLY A 141 -2.56 17.98 14.41
N TRP A 142 -1.56 17.94 15.26
CA TRP A 142 -0.97 16.69 15.74
C TRP A 142 -1.92 15.81 16.56
N SER A 143 -2.89 16.42 17.21
CA SER A 143 -3.91 15.72 18.03
C SER A 143 -4.88 14.87 17.22
N ALA A 144 -4.80 14.91 15.87
CA ALA A 144 -5.52 13.98 15.00
C ALA A 144 -5.13 12.51 15.29
N TRP A 145 -3.92 12.28 15.77
CA TRP A 145 -3.43 10.97 16.19
C TRP A 145 -3.54 10.80 17.70
N SER A 146 -4.25 9.77 18.14
CA SER A 146 -4.41 9.49 19.59
C SER A 146 -3.07 9.20 20.27
N THR A 147 -2.09 8.72 19.50
CA THR A 147 -0.72 8.44 19.94
C THR A 147 0.13 9.72 20.12
N TRP A 148 -0.37 10.88 19.70
CA TRP A 148 0.28 12.19 19.88
C TRP A 148 0.77 12.42 21.31
N LYS A 149 0.01 11.98 22.31
CA LYS A 149 0.38 12.09 23.73
C LYS A 149 1.75 11.48 24.09
N TYR A 150 2.26 10.57 23.26
CA TYR A 150 3.59 9.98 23.42
C TYR A 150 4.67 10.74 22.64
N CYS A 151 4.26 11.66 21.78
CA CYS A 151 5.12 12.35 20.81
C CYS A 151 5.15 13.88 20.96
N ASP A 152 4.56 14.45 22.00
CA ASP A 152 4.50 15.90 22.25
C ASP A 152 5.69 16.43 23.05
N GLY A 153 6.38 15.56 23.77
CA GLY A 153 7.55 15.91 24.59
C GLY A 153 8.87 15.95 23.84
N SER A 154 9.96 15.77 24.59
CA SER A 154 11.31 15.64 24.05
C SER A 154 11.46 14.32 23.30
N LEU A 155 11.82 14.40 22.03
CA LEU A 155 12.00 13.25 21.16
C LEU A 155 13.48 13.02 20.86
N PRO A 156 13.88 11.74 20.57
CA PRO A 156 15.23 11.46 20.12
C PRO A 156 15.56 12.25 18.86
N SER A 157 16.74 12.90 18.83
CA SER A 157 17.22 13.61 17.64
C SER A 157 17.29 12.69 16.43
N ILE A 158 16.93 13.22 15.27
CA ILE A 158 17.08 12.57 13.97
C ILE A 158 18.32 13.03 13.22
N ASP A 159 19.15 13.89 13.82
CA ASP A 159 20.34 14.47 13.14
C ASP A 159 21.35 13.38 12.75
N SER A 160 21.49 12.36 13.57
CA SER A 160 22.34 11.20 13.26
C SER A 160 21.84 10.36 12.07
N CYS A 161 20.66 10.66 11.53
CA CYS A 161 20.11 9.97 10.39
C CYS A 161 20.55 10.60 9.05
N PHE A 162 21.12 11.80 9.06
CA PHE A 162 21.46 12.58 7.85
C PHE A 162 22.96 12.83 7.64
#